data_6a5d506836cd822eba1c6174a56d9c54
#
_entry.id   6a5d506836cd822eba1c6174a56d9c54
#
_cell.length_a   1.000
_cell.length_b   1.000
_cell.length_c   1.000
_cell.angle_alpha   90.00
_cell.angle_beta   90.00
_cell.angle_gamma   90.00
#
_symmetry.space_group_name_H-M   'P 1'
#
loop_
_entity.id
_entity.type
_entity.pdbx_description
1 polymer ?
#
loop_
_entity_poly.entity_id
_entity_poly.type
_entity_poly.pdbx_seq_one_letter_code
_entity_poly.pdbx_strand_id
1 'polypeptide(L)'
;MGNFEEIFSVNTESRTDEKFIVQKGSVRLSVLTPRLLRVEFRRDKKFCDLPTQTVWYRNFGSPQFSCHESEAAVTVTTEYCSFEIKKSNGRLKSVEFKDGKKIKNFKNGNLRGTARTLDFTYGIIPIGEGILSENGVAVLDDGKSLVICGDGFPVKASQALSREEDGKDYYIFAYGRDYKSALRDFFKLTGSAPLLPRYVFGNWWSRYKAYYQQEYLDLMNKFQDEKIPLTVATVDMDWHWVKVTEKFGESAKNKFRPKNISELNQGWTGYSWNTDLFPDYKDFLHKLKNMKLHTTLNVHPSMGVRWFEDAYKDFAEYLGMDPSKKEQIKYLLFVSQTVFCFSFSLWDTVS
;
A
#
# COMPACT_ATOMS: atom_id res chain seq x y z
N MET A 1 -21.93 -14.21 10.11
CA MET A 1 -20.94 -13.20 9.71
C MET A 1 -19.64 -13.59 10.39
N GLY A 2 -18.62 -14.02 9.65
CA GLY A 2 -17.28 -14.22 10.21
C GLY A 2 -16.77 -12.90 10.77
N ASN A 3 -15.98 -12.97 11.83
CA ASN A 3 -15.44 -11.78 12.47
C ASN A 3 -14.61 -11.02 11.45
N PHE A 4 -15.08 -9.84 11.03
CA PHE A 4 -14.44 -9.02 9.98
C PHE A 4 -12.98 -8.70 10.33
N GLU A 5 -12.66 -8.63 11.62
CA GLU A 5 -11.33 -8.39 12.13
C GLU A 5 -10.37 -9.58 11.84
N GLU A 6 -10.86 -10.81 11.83
CA GLU A 6 -10.04 -12.00 11.54
C GLU A 6 -9.62 -12.08 10.07
N ILE A 7 -10.49 -11.63 9.14
CA ILE A 7 -10.20 -11.67 7.70
C ILE A 7 -9.05 -10.72 7.32
N PHE A 8 -8.90 -9.62 8.06
CA PHE A 8 -7.90 -8.59 7.80
C PHE A 8 -6.77 -8.57 8.84
N SER A 9 -6.72 -9.56 9.75
CA SER A 9 -5.61 -9.67 10.69
C SER A 9 -4.31 -10.04 9.95
N VAL A 10 -3.25 -9.34 10.27
CA VAL A 10 -1.92 -9.61 9.70
C VAL A 10 -0.99 -10.03 10.84
N ASN A 11 -0.47 -11.24 10.77
CA ASN A 11 0.59 -11.67 11.67
C ASN A 11 1.89 -11.01 11.27
N THR A 12 2.53 -10.31 12.21
CA THR A 12 3.80 -9.64 11.99
C THR A 12 4.86 -10.16 12.96
N GLU A 13 6.10 -10.26 12.50
CA GLU A 13 7.28 -10.52 13.33
C GLU A 13 8.24 -9.34 13.22
N SER A 14 7.78 -8.20 13.72
CA SER A 14 8.45 -6.92 13.52
C SER A 14 9.66 -6.67 14.40
N ARG A 15 9.94 -7.56 15.38
CA ARG A 15 11.07 -7.45 16.29
C ARG A 15 12.23 -8.31 15.84
N THR A 16 13.43 -7.74 15.79
CA THR A 16 14.69 -8.48 15.63
C THR A 16 15.13 -9.06 16.97
N ASP A 17 15.67 -10.28 17.00
CA ASP A 17 16.25 -10.87 18.20
C ASP A 17 17.41 -10.00 18.70
N GLU A 18 17.45 -9.73 20.02
CA GLU A 18 18.38 -8.81 20.66
C GLU A 18 19.85 -9.14 20.40
N LYS A 19 20.19 -10.41 20.23
CA LYS A 19 21.56 -10.85 19.90
C LYS A 19 22.07 -10.38 18.54
N PHE A 20 21.17 -9.93 17.66
CA PHE A 20 21.51 -9.36 16.35
C PHE A 20 21.35 -7.84 16.30
N ILE A 21 21.20 -7.22 17.46
CA ILE A 21 21.08 -5.76 17.61
C ILE A 21 22.37 -5.21 18.22
N VAL A 22 22.91 -4.17 17.60
CA VAL A 22 24.02 -3.38 18.13
C VAL A 22 23.52 -1.96 18.38
N GLN A 23 23.58 -1.51 19.63
CA GLN A 23 23.22 -0.13 19.96
C GLN A 23 24.47 0.62 20.46
N LYS A 24 24.74 1.77 19.84
CA LYS A 24 25.85 2.66 20.19
C LYS A 24 25.35 4.12 20.20
N GLY A 25 25.10 4.61 21.41
CA GLY A 25 24.53 5.94 21.60
C GLY A 25 23.14 6.09 20.96
N SER A 26 23.01 7.02 20.02
CA SER A 26 21.79 7.28 19.27
C SER A 26 21.61 6.42 18.01
N VAL A 27 22.52 5.50 17.74
CA VAL A 27 22.45 4.58 16.59
C VAL A 27 22.08 3.18 17.08
N ARG A 28 21.08 2.56 16.46
CA ARG A 28 20.76 1.14 16.60
C ARG A 28 20.86 0.47 15.24
N LEU A 29 21.56 -0.65 15.20
CA LEU A 29 21.79 -1.46 14.00
C LEU A 29 21.18 -2.85 14.24
N SER A 30 20.31 -3.31 13.36
CA SER A 30 19.77 -4.67 13.38
C SER A 30 20.30 -5.43 12.18
N VAL A 31 21.12 -6.47 12.41
CA VAL A 31 21.67 -7.32 11.35
C VAL A 31 20.63 -8.38 11.02
N LEU A 32 19.92 -8.20 9.90
CA LEU A 32 18.85 -9.11 9.48
C LEU A 32 19.39 -10.30 8.70
N THR A 33 20.29 -10.03 7.76
CA THR A 33 21.07 -11.05 7.04
C THR A 33 22.51 -10.57 6.91
N PRO A 34 23.46 -11.41 6.45
CA PRO A 34 24.83 -10.93 6.17
C PRO A 34 24.91 -9.82 5.13
N ARG A 35 23.79 -9.51 4.43
CA ARG A 35 23.70 -8.50 3.35
C ARG A 35 22.58 -7.48 3.54
N LEU A 36 21.77 -7.60 4.61
CA LEU A 36 20.66 -6.72 4.93
C LEU A 36 20.79 -6.17 6.34
N LEU A 37 20.98 -4.87 6.47
CA LEU A 37 21.15 -4.16 7.73
C LEU A 37 20.06 -3.09 7.88
N ARG A 38 19.34 -3.08 9.01
CA ARG A 38 18.50 -1.95 9.43
C ARG A 38 19.32 -0.95 10.23
N VAL A 39 19.15 0.32 9.96
CA VAL A 39 19.77 1.43 10.68
C VAL A 39 18.73 2.34 11.22
N GLU A 40 18.73 2.57 12.51
CA GLU A 40 17.92 3.56 13.18
C GLU A 40 18.81 4.61 13.85
N PHE A 41 18.38 5.86 13.78
CA PHE A 41 19.01 6.95 14.52
C PHE A 41 17.96 7.74 15.27
N ARG A 42 18.12 7.83 16.61
CA ARG A 42 17.19 8.52 17.49
C ARG A 42 17.98 9.22 18.59
N ARG A 43 17.87 10.56 18.68
CA ARG A 43 18.54 11.34 19.75
C ARG A 43 18.01 11.00 21.13
N ASP A 44 16.71 10.75 21.24
CA ASP A 44 16.02 10.31 22.45
C ASP A 44 16.25 8.84 22.81
N LYS A 45 16.89 8.07 21.92
CA LYS A 45 17.16 6.63 22.02
C LYS A 45 15.90 5.77 22.13
N LYS A 46 14.72 6.30 21.78
CA LYS A 46 13.46 5.55 21.73
C LYS A 46 13.30 4.93 20.35
N PHE A 47 13.79 3.74 20.19
CA PHE A 47 13.70 2.97 18.95
C PHE A 47 12.35 2.28 18.83
N CYS A 48 11.91 2.01 17.60
CA CYS A 48 10.61 1.44 17.31
C CYS A 48 10.71 0.01 16.78
N ASP A 49 10.15 -0.95 17.50
CA ASP A 49 10.09 -2.35 17.08
C ASP A 49 8.72 -2.75 16.50
N LEU A 50 7.78 -1.81 16.43
CA LEU A 50 6.48 -2.06 15.82
C LEU A 50 6.59 -2.19 14.29
N PRO A 51 5.67 -2.91 13.64
CA PRO A 51 5.60 -2.96 12.19
C PRO A 51 5.24 -1.61 11.62
N THR A 52 5.62 -1.39 10.36
CA THR A 52 5.27 -0.19 9.61
C THR A 52 4.40 -0.56 8.42
N GLN A 53 3.88 0.44 7.72
CA GLN A 53 3.16 0.19 6.45
C GLN A 53 4.02 -0.54 5.41
N THR A 54 5.36 -0.43 5.51
CA THR A 54 6.29 -1.03 4.55
C THR A 54 6.88 -2.33 5.07
N VAL A 55 7.22 -2.40 6.36
CA VAL A 55 8.02 -3.49 6.93
C VAL A 55 7.27 -4.19 8.06
N TRP A 56 7.00 -5.49 7.87
CA TRP A 56 6.22 -6.31 8.80
C TRP A 56 7.05 -7.38 9.52
N TYR A 57 8.17 -7.80 8.92
CA TYR A 57 8.98 -8.91 9.43
C TYR A 57 10.44 -8.50 9.58
N ARG A 58 11.02 -8.73 10.74
CA ARG A 58 12.43 -8.43 11.03
C ARG A 58 13.14 -9.60 11.71
N ASN A 59 12.52 -10.77 11.75
CA ASN A 59 13.14 -12.00 12.23
C ASN A 59 13.65 -12.83 11.05
N PHE A 60 14.95 -12.74 10.78
CA PHE A 60 15.59 -13.34 9.58
C PHE A 60 16.48 -14.54 9.90
N GLY A 61 16.63 -14.91 11.15
CA GLY A 61 17.49 -15.99 11.58
C GLY A 61 18.76 -15.51 12.28
N SER A 62 19.90 -16.19 12.05
CA SER A 62 21.08 -16.04 12.87
C SER A 62 22.31 -15.60 12.05
N PRO A 63 22.39 -14.35 11.57
CA PRO A 63 23.55 -13.86 10.83
C PRO A 63 24.79 -13.78 11.74
N GLN A 64 25.94 -14.20 11.21
CA GLN A 64 27.22 -14.00 11.88
C GLN A 64 27.80 -12.64 11.51
N PHE A 65 28.23 -11.88 12.49
CA PHE A 65 28.85 -10.58 12.29
C PHE A 65 29.78 -10.20 13.43
N SER A 66 30.65 -9.23 13.17
CA SER A 66 31.45 -8.53 14.18
C SER A 66 31.11 -7.04 14.14
N CYS A 67 31.32 -6.36 15.25
CA CYS A 67 31.09 -4.93 15.37
C CYS A 67 32.36 -4.25 15.91
N HIS A 68 32.76 -3.18 15.22
CA HIS A 68 33.85 -2.30 15.67
C HIS A 68 33.33 -0.89 15.83
N GLU A 69 33.65 -0.24 16.94
CA GLU A 69 33.28 1.15 17.21
C GLU A 69 34.53 2.03 17.19
N SER A 70 34.47 3.11 16.41
CA SER A 70 35.42 4.21 16.46
C SER A 70 34.76 5.44 17.10
N GLU A 71 35.50 6.51 17.27
CA GLU A 71 34.93 7.78 17.74
C GLU A 71 33.81 8.29 16.82
N ALA A 72 34.01 8.19 15.50
CA ALA A 72 33.10 8.80 14.50
C ALA A 72 32.05 7.84 13.93
N ALA A 73 32.29 6.51 14.00
CA ALA A 73 31.46 5.53 13.28
C ALA A 73 31.32 4.19 14.02
N VAL A 74 30.28 3.48 13.69
CA VAL A 74 30.08 2.05 14.01
C VAL A 74 30.20 1.26 12.71
N THR A 75 31.03 0.24 12.70
CA THR A 75 31.21 -0.66 11.55
C THR A 75 30.71 -2.05 11.91
N VAL A 76 29.76 -2.56 11.14
CA VAL A 76 29.30 -3.94 11.19
C VAL A 76 29.93 -4.70 10.04
N THR A 77 30.62 -5.81 10.31
CA THR A 77 31.27 -6.64 9.32
C THR A 77 30.67 -8.03 9.31
N THR A 78 30.32 -8.50 8.14
CA THR A 78 29.77 -9.84 7.88
C THR A 78 30.71 -10.63 6.97
N GLU A 79 30.33 -11.85 6.61
CA GLU A 79 31.05 -12.63 5.61
C GLU A 79 31.04 -12.03 4.20
N TYR A 80 30.09 -11.12 3.86
CA TYR A 80 29.94 -10.52 2.53
C TYR A 80 30.49 -9.11 2.43
N CYS A 81 30.27 -8.28 3.45
CA CYS A 81 30.62 -6.86 3.40
C CYS A 81 30.77 -6.23 4.78
N SER A 82 31.24 -4.99 4.81
CA SER A 82 31.27 -4.14 6.00
C SER A 82 30.42 -2.90 5.76
N PHE A 83 29.59 -2.54 6.74
CA PHE A 83 28.73 -1.37 6.76
C PHE A 83 29.29 -0.34 7.73
N GLU A 84 29.65 0.83 7.27
CA GLU A 84 30.17 1.91 8.10
C GLU A 84 29.09 3.01 8.30
N ILE A 85 28.63 3.22 9.54
CA ILE A 85 27.55 4.13 9.91
C ILE A 85 28.07 5.25 10.79
N LYS A 86 27.79 6.51 10.44
CA LYS A 86 28.19 7.67 11.22
C LYS A 86 27.41 7.77 12.54
N LYS A 87 28.09 7.86 13.68
CA LYS A 87 27.46 7.98 15.00
C LYS A 87 26.71 9.31 15.18
N SER A 88 27.21 10.39 14.58
CA SER A 88 26.65 11.73 14.76
C SER A 88 25.23 11.90 14.20
N ASN A 89 24.84 11.12 13.20
CA ASN A 89 23.59 11.32 12.50
C ASN A 89 22.98 10.05 11.90
N GLY A 90 23.54 8.87 12.17
CA GLY A 90 23.05 7.59 11.66
C GLY A 90 23.12 7.43 10.14
N ARG A 91 23.91 8.22 9.41
CA ARG A 91 24.03 8.10 7.95
C ARG A 91 24.98 6.98 7.57
N LEU A 92 24.60 6.19 6.57
CA LEU A 92 25.51 5.26 5.90
C LEU A 92 26.68 6.05 5.28
N LYS A 93 27.91 5.71 5.65
CA LYS A 93 29.13 6.32 5.14
C LYS A 93 29.68 5.54 3.96
N SER A 94 29.75 4.21 4.11
CA SER A 94 30.21 3.32 3.04
C SER A 94 29.75 1.88 3.28
N VAL A 95 29.70 1.12 2.18
CA VAL A 95 29.66 -0.33 2.18
C VAL A 95 30.91 -0.82 1.46
N GLU A 96 31.66 -1.73 2.06
CA GLU A 96 32.86 -2.32 1.47
C GLU A 96 32.68 -3.84 1.34
N PHE A 97 32.68 -4.34 0.12
CA PHE A 97 32.53 -5.75 -0.18
C PHE A 97 33.85 -6.49 0.04
N LYS A 98 33.81 -7.82 0.18
CA LYS A 98 35.01 -8.66 0.42
C LYS A 98 36.04 -8.64 -0.72
N ASP A 99 35.59 -8.30 -1.94
CA ASP A 99 36.47 -8.09 -3.09
C ASP A 99 37.22 -6.74 -3.07
N GLY A 100 37.05 -5.95 -2.01
CA GLY A 100 37.63 -4.62 -1.83
C GLY A 100 36.84 -3.48 -2.48
N LYS A 101 35.74 -3.75 -3.18
CA LYS A 101 34.93 -2.73 -3.78
C LYS A 101 34.21 -1.92 -2.70
N LYS A 102 34.46 -0.60 -2.64
CA LYS A 102 33.91 0.33 -1.64
C LYS A 102 32.92 1.29 -2.28
N ILE A 103 31.69 1.26 -1.83
CA ILE A 103 30.59 2.12 -2.29
C ILE A 103 30.35 3.23 -1.28
N LYS A 104 30.35 4.49 -1.75
CA LYS A 104 30.05 5.69 -0.96
C LYS A 104 28.88 6.50 -1.52
N ASN A 105 28.55 6.32 -2.79
CA ASN A 105 27.41 6.94 -3.45
C ASN A 105 26.34 5.89 -3.72
N PHE A 106 25.24 5.95 -3.00
CA PHE A 106 24.16 4.96 -3.01
C PHE A 106 23.02 5.31 -3.97
N LYS A 107 23.06 6.51 -4.58
CA LYS A 107 22.04 6.94 -5.56
C LYS A 107 22.40 6.54 -6.99
N ASN A 108 23.69 6.49 -7.31
CA ASN A 108 24.14 6.12 -8.64
C ASN A 108 23.94 4.63 -8.89
N GLY A 109 23.51 4.29 -10.11
CA GLY A 109 23.32 2.91 -10.53
C GLY A 109 22.06 2.23 -9.93
N ASN A 110 21.18 2.98 -9.26
CA ASN A 110 19.92 2.41 -8.81
C ASN A 110 19.07 2.03 -10.03
N LEU A 111 18.60 0.78 -10.08
CA LEU A 111 17.84 0.23 -11.22
C LEU A 111 16.41 0.75 -11.27
N ARG A 112 16.05 1.59 -10.31
CA ARG A 112 14.74 2.17 -10.17
C ARG A 112 13.67 1.16 -9.76
N GLY A 113 12.54 1.67 -9.37
CA GLY A 113 11.38 0.89 -9.00
C GLY A 113 10.23 1.13 -9.99
N THR A 114 9.07 1.44 -9.47
CA THR A 114 7.89 1.77 -10.25
C THR A 114 7.40 3.18 -9.91
N ALA A 115 6.63 3.76 -10.81
CA ALA A 115 5.88 4.97 -10.50
C ALA A 115 4.72 4.61 -9.57
N ARG A 116 4.45 5.48 -8.61
CA ARG A 116 3.38 5.28 -7.65
C ARG A 116 1.99 5.44 -8.27
N THR A 117 1.83 6.43 -9.11
CA THR A 117 0.60 6.72 -9.84
C THR A 117 0.95 7.28 -11.22
N LEU A 118 0.05 7.07 -12.16
CA LEU A 118 0.09 7.68 -13.50
C LEU A 118 -0.94 8.81 -13.64
N ASP A 119 -1.63 9.16 -12.56
CA ASP A 119 -2.61 10.24 -12.57
C ASP A 119 -1.96 11.56 -12.95
N PHE A 120 -2.64 12.32 -13.82
CA PHE A 120 -2.16 13.61 -14.33
C PHE A 120 -0.80 13.57 -15.02
N THR A 121 -0.44 12.43 -15.60
CA THR A 121 0.83 12.21 -16.26
C THR A 121 0.68 12.38 -17.77
N TYR A 122 1.50 13.27 -18.34
CA TYR A 122 1.57 13.50 -19.78
C TYR A 122 3.01 13.30 -20.24
N GLY A 123 3.30 12.15 -20.84
CA GLY A 123 4.64 11.81 -21.32
C GLY A 123 5.51 11.09 -20.27
N ILE A 124 6.78 11.49 -20.15
CA ILE A 124 7.76 10.83 -19.29
C ILE A 124 7.52 11.18 -17.82
N ILE A 125 7.47 10.17 -16.98
CA ILE A 125 7.40 10.33 -15.54
C ILE A 125 8.68 9.84 -14.84
N PRO A 126 9.08 10.46 -13.74
CA PRO A 126 10.19 9.96 -12.93
C PRO A 126 9.79 8.66 -12.25
N ILE A 127 10.63 7.64 -12.37
CA ILE A 127 10.49 6.39 -11.64
C ILE A 127 11.30 6.49 -10.35
N GLY A 128 10.71 6.09 -9.22
CA GLY A 128 11.33 6.12 -7.90
C GLY A 128 12.52 5.18 -7.76
N GLU A 129 13.31 5.37 -6.72
CA GLU A 129 14.42 4.47 -6.37
C GLU A 129 13.87 3.12 -5.90
N GLY A 130 14.48 2.03 -6.36
CA GLY A 130 14.20 0.66 -5.97
C GLY A 130 15.28 0.10 -5.04
N ILE A 131 15.10 -1.16 -4.64
CA ILE A 131 16.03 -1.88 -3.73
C ILE A 131 17.17 -2.59 -4.47
N LEU A 132 17.30 -2.41 -5.77
CA LEU A 132 18.34 -2.99 -6.62
C LEU A 132 19.23 -1.90 -7.21
N SER A 133 20.52 -2.20 -7.36
CA SER A 133 21.50 -1.25 -7.89
C SER A 133 22.62 -1.96 -8.63
N GLU A 134 23.10 -1.38 -9.74
CA GLU A 134 24.27 -1.88 -10.48
C GLU A 134 25.57 -1.81 -9.66
N ASN A 135 25.67 -0.83 -8.75
CA ASN A 135 26.84 -0.72 -7.87
C ASN A 135 26.77 -1.71 -6.70
N GLY A 136 25.63 -2.39 -6.51
CA GLY A 136 25.45 -3.46 -5.55
C GLY A 136 24.88 -3.05 -4.20
N VAL A 137 24.60 -1.75 -3.99
CA VAL A 137 24.02 -1.23 -2.73
C VAL A 137 22.82 -0.35 -3.03
N ALA A 138 21.71 -0.61 -2.34
CA ALA A 138 20.53 0.24 -2.35
C ALA A 138 20.00 0.46 -0.93
N VAL A 139 19.18 1.49 -0.76
CA VAL A 139 18.62 1.88 0.54
C VAL A 139 17.11 2.01 0.43
N LEU A 140 16.40 1.34 1.33
CA LEU A 140 14.95 1.49 1.52
C LEU A 140 14.74 2.41 2.73
N ASP A 141 14.22 3.60 2.50
CA ASP A 141 13.87 4.55 3.56
C ASP A 141 12.47 4.23 4.10
N ASP A 142 12.40 3.84 5.37
CA ASP A 142 11.16 3.53 6.09
C ASP A 142 10.82 4.61 7.14
N GLY A 143 11.64 5.66 7.23
CA GLY A 143 11.54 6.69 8.25
C GLY A 143 10.23 7.48 8.24
N LYS A 144 9.56 7.56 7.09
CA LYS A 144 8.28 8.25 6.91
C LYS A 144 7.06 7.33 6.91
N SER A 145 7.26 6.02 6.93
CA SER A 145 6.16 5.06 7.01
C SER A 145 5.44 5.17 8.35
N LEU A 146 4.12 5.10 8.33
CA LEU A 146 3.35 5.06 9.57
C LEU A 146 3.62 3.76 10.31
N VAL A 147 3.67 3.85 11.63
CA VAL A 147 3.81 2.71 12.53
C VAL A 147 2.44 2.10 12.79
N ILE A 148 2.33 0.80 12.71
CA ILE A 148 1.12 0.04 13.00
C ILE A 148 1.15 -0.33 14.48
N CYS A 149 0.19 0.19 15.27
CA CYS A 149 0.04 -0.09 16.68
C CYS A 149 -1.21 -0.96 16.90
N GLY A 150 -1.08 -2.01 17.71
CA GLY A 150 -2.17 -2.94 18.03
C GLY A 150 -2.03 -4.28 17.31
N ASP A 151 -2.91 -5.22 17.65
CA ASP A 151 -2.84 -6.61 17.24
C ASP A 151 -3.54 -6.82 15.88
N GLY A 152 -3.00 -6.26 14.82
CA GLY A 152 -3.48 -6.54 13.49
C GLY A 152 -4.24 -5.43 12.78
N PHE A 153 -4.88 -5.80 11.69
CA PHE A 153 -5.67 -4.94 10.82
C PHE A 153 -7.19 -5.18 11.06
N PRO A 154 -8.09 -4.19 10.96
CA PRO A 154 -7.83 -2.80 10.56
C PRO A 154 -7.24 -1.95 11.70
N VAL A 155 -6.22 -1.21 11.37
CA VAL A 155 -5.61 -0.27 12.31
C VAL A 155 -6.53 0.92 12.51
N LYS A 156 -6.98 1.17 13.74
CA LYS A 156 -7.72 2.40 14.05
C LYS A 156 -6.82 3.62 13.83
N ALA A 157 -7.42 4.76 13.47
CA ALA A 157 -6.67 6.00 13.21
C ALA A 157 -5.74 6.40 14.36
N SER A 158 -6.16 6.15 15.60
CA SER A 158 -5.37 6.38 16.80
C SER A 158 -4.19 5.42 16.98
N GLN A 159 -4.12 4.36 16.19
CA GLN A 159 -3.09 3.33 16.27
C GLN A 159 -1.98 3.48 15.24
N ALA A 160 -2.15 4.36 14.23
CA ALA A 160 -1.08 4.67 13.30
C ALA A 160 -0.45 6.00 13.68
N LEU A 161 0.75 5.92 14.19
CA LEU A 161 1.49 7.08 14.66
C LEU A 161 2.51 7.51 13.61
N SER A 162 2.57 8.83 13.37
CA SER A 162 3.70 9.41 12.67
C SER A 162 4.94 9.32 13.57
N ARG A 163 6.09 9.06 12.96
CA ARG A 163 7.37 9.11 13.68
C ARG A 163 7.82 10.56 13.80
N GLU A 164 8.55 10.88 14.86
CA GLU A 164 9.15 12.19 15.03
C GLU A 164 10.10 12.50 13.88
N GLU A 165 10.10 13.76 13.41
CA GLU A 165 10.81 14.21 12.21
C GLU A 165 12.34 14.05 12.27
N ASP A 166 12.96 14.04 13.45
CA ASP A 166 14.41 13.96 13.64
C ASP A 166 14.99 12.55 13.62
N GLY A 167 14.16 11.52 13.47
CA GLY A 167 14.58 10.13 13.43
C GLY A 167 14.96 9.65 12.04
N LYS A 168 15.78 8.59 11.97
CA LYS A 168 15.98 7.81 10.75
C LYS A 168 15.65 6.35 11.01
N ASP A 169 15.09 5.71 10.01
CA ASP A 169 14.88 4.26 9.97
C ASP A 169 14.94 3.83 8.50
N TYR A 170 15.95 3.07 8.15
CA TYR A 170 16.16 2.62 6.79
C TYR A 170 16.90 1.30 6.73
N TYR A 171 16.77 0.62 5.59
CA TYR A 171 17.37 -0.69 5.35
C TYR A 171 18.39 -0.59 4.23
N ILE A 172 19.56 -1.19 4.44
CA ILE A 172 20.66 -1.23 3.48
C ILE A 172 20.70 -2.62 2.86
N PHE A 173 20.46 -2.69 1.55
CA PHE A 173 20.55 -3.88 0.73
C PHE A 173 21.93 -3.92 0.06
N ALA A 174 22.84 -4.76 0.53
CA ALA A 174 24.22 -4.89 0.02
C ALA A 174 24.41 -6.25 -0.67
N TYR A 175 23.69 -6.49 -1.75
CA TYR A 175 23.63 -7.78 -2.43
C TYR A 175 24.54 -7.90 -3.65
N GLY A 176 25.33 -6.85 -3.97
CA GLY A 176 26.10 -6.86 -5.21
C GLY A 176 25.14 -6.98 -6.41
N ARG A 177 25.41 -7.94 -7.29
CA ARG A 177 24.55 -8.26 -8.43
C ARG A 177 23.64 -9.47 -8.19
N ASP A 178 23.57 -9.98 -6.98
CA ASP A 178 22.63 -11.06 -6.61
C ASP A 178 21.21 -10.49 -6.38
N TYR A 179 20.60 -10.02 -7.46
CA TYR A 179 19.30 -9.37 -7.44
C TYR A 179 18.17 -10.30 -6.97
N LYS A 180 18.28 -11.60 -7.24
CA LYS A 180 17.26 -12.58 -6.82
C LYS A 180 17.22 -12.74 -5.30
N SER A 181 18.37 -12.78 -4.65
CA SER A 181 18.43 -12.83 -3.18
C SER A 181 18.00 -11.52 -2.55
N ALA A 182 18.32 -10.36 -3.16
CA ALA A 182 17.84 -9.07 -2.71
C ALA A 182 16.28 -9.01 -2.73
N LEU A 183 15.66 -9.44 -3.82
CA LEU A 183 14.21 -9.50 -3.94
C LEU A 183 13.58 -10.49 -2.96
N ARG A 184 14.18 -11.66 -2.76
CA ARG A 184 13.70 -12.66 -1.79
C ARG A 184 13.68 -12.08 -0.37
N ASP A 185 14.76 -11.43 0.03
CA ASP A 185 14.84 -10.87 1.36
C ASP A 185 13.98 -9.60 1.50
N PHE A 186 13.78 -8.86 0.43
CA PHE A 186 12.79 -7.78 0.39
C PHE A 186 11.37 -8.31 0.65
N PHE A 187 10.93 -9.34 -0.07
CA PHE A 187 9.61 -9.94 0.15
C PHE A 187 9.49 -10.61 1.51
N LYS A 188 10.59 -11.14 2.06
CA LYS A 188 10.59 -11.63 3.44
C LYS A 188 10.42 -10.48 4.44
N LEU A 189 11.00 -9.31 4.18
CA LEU A 189 10.92 -8.12 5.03
C LEU A 189 9.53 -7.47 4.99
N THR A 190 8.94 -7.35 3.80
CA THR A 190 7.70 -6.60 3.56
C THR A 190 6.44 -7.47 3.49
N GLY A 191 6.62 -8.77 3.43
CA GLY A 191 5.57 -9.74 3.12
C GLY A 191 5.59 -10.16 1.65
N SER A 192 5.18 -11.39 1.42
CA SER A 192 5.14 -11.96 0.07
C SER A 192 4.05 -11.29 -0.79
N ALA A 193 4.36 -11.06 -2.06
CA ALA A 193 3.33 -10.67 -3.02
C ALA A 193 2.28 -11.80 -3.14
N PRO A 194 0.98 -11.49 -3.13
CA PRO A 194 -0.06 -12.49 -3.30
C PRO A 194 0.00 -13.11 -4.71
N LEU A 195 -0.29 -14.40 -4.80
CA LEU A 195 -0.48 -15.03 -6.09
C LEU A 195 -1.82 -14.56 -6.68
N LEU A 196 -1.74 -13.77 -7.74
CA LEU A 196 -2.93 -13.21 -8.37
C LEU A 196 -3.68 -14.29 -9.18
N PRO A 197 -5.03 -14.23 -9.24
CA PRO A 197 -5.82 -15.08 -10.11
C PRO A 197 -5.46 -14.87 -11.58
N ARG A 198 -5.53 -15.94 -12.39
CA ARG A 198 -5.10 -15.88 -13.80
C ARG A 198 -5.86 -14.85 -14.64
N TYR A 199 -7.14 -14.61 -14.35
CA TYR A 199 -7.96 -13.65 -15.10
C TYR A 199 -7.44 -12.20 -15.01
N VAL A 200 -6.71 -11.85 -13.93
CA VAL A 200 -6.15 -10.52 -13.72
C VAL A 200 -5.13 -10.16 -14.82
N PHE A 201 -4.47 -11.17 -15.41
CA PHE A 201 -3.51 -11.00 -16.50
C PHE A 201 -4.14 -10.99 -17.89
N GLY A 202 -5.46 -11.07 -17.98
CA GLY A 202 -6.19 -11.00 -19.24
C GLY A 202 -6.49 -9.58 -19.65
N ASN A 203 -7.33 -9.42 -20.65
CA ASN A 203 -7.72 -8.12 -21.18
C ASN A 203 -8.89 -7.54 -20.38
N TRP A 204 -8.78 -6.29 -20.00
CA TRP A 204 -9.76 -5.54 -19.22
C TRP A 204 -10.43 -4.49 -20.08
N TRP A 205 -11.75 -4.39 -19.99
CA TRP A 205 -12.47 -3.24 -20.50
C TRP A 205 -12.77 -2.28 -19.35
N SER A 206 -12.40 -1.01 -19.53
CA SER A 206 -12.76 0.08 -18.64
C SER A 206 -12.92 1.37 -19.44
N ARG A 207 -14.01 2.10 -19.18
CA ARG A 207 -14.24 3.41 -19.78
C ARG A 207 -15.09 4.27 -18.86
N TYR A 208 -14.65 5.50 -18.60
CA TYR A 208 -15.42 6.50 -17.90
C TYR A 208 -16.58 7.00 -18.79
N LYS A 209 -17.75 6.43 -18.60
CA LYS A 209 -19.00 6.74 -19.26
C LYS A 209 -20.17 6.30 -18.38
N ALA A 210 -21.20 7.12 -18.28
CA ALA A 210 -22.47 6.75 -17.65
C ALA A 210 -23.22 5.77 -18.55
N TYR A 211 -22.97 4.48 -18.35
CA TYR A 211 -23.67 3.42 -19.07
C TYR A 211 -25.00 3.11 -18.39
N TYR A 212 -26.05 2.89 -19.19
CA TYR A 212 -27.20 2.14 -18.73
C TYR A 212 -26.89 0.63 -18.70
N GLN A 213 -27.53 -0.08 -17.79
CA GLN A 213 -27.33 -1.53 -17.59
C GLN A 213 -27.37 -2.31 -18.91
N GLN A 214 -28.40 -2.10 -19.75
CA GLN A 214 -28.54 -2.80 -21.02
C GLN A 214 -27.47 -2.38 -22.03
N GLU A 215 -27.16 -1.10 -22.12
CA GLU A 215 -26.10 -0.59 -23.01
C GLU A 215 -24.73 -1.24 -22.73
N TYR A 216 -24.42 -1.45 -21.45
CA TYR A 216 -23.19 -2.12 -21.05
C TYR A 216 -23.19 -3.60 -21.43
N LEU A 217 -24.32 -4.30 -21.24
CA LEU A 217 -24.45 -5.70 -21.66
C LEU A 217 -24.33 -5.86 -23.17
N ASP A 218 -24.96 -4.96 -23.94
CA ASP A 218 -24.87 -4.98 -25.40
C ASP A 218 -23.42 -4.75 -25.87
N LEU A 219 -22.68 -3.88 -25.19
CA LEU A 219 -21.26 -3.69 -25.46
C LEU A 219 -20.44 -4.95 -25.18
N MET A 220 -20.70 -5.65 -24.08
CA MET A 220 -19.99 -6.90 -23.78
C MET A 220 -20.32 -8.00 -24.80
N ASN A 221 -21.56 -8.11 -25.22
CA ASN A 221 -21.96 -9.02 -26.31
C ASN A 221 -21.22 -8.69 -27.61
N LYS A 222 -21.14 -7.40 -27.95
CA LYS A 222 -20.39 -6.96 -29.14
C LYS A 222 -18.92 -7.38 -29.10
N PHE A 223 -18.24 -7.28 -27.95
CA PHE A 223 -16.87 -7.80 -27.83
C PHE A 223 -16.79 -9.31 -28.09
N GLN A 224 -17.79 -10.08 -27.62
CA GLN A 224 -17.86 -11.52 -27.90
C GLN A 224 -18.08 -11.81 -29.39
N ASP A 225 -19.01 -11.12 -30.03
CA ASP A 225 -19.34 -11.28 -31.46
C ASP A 225 -18.13 -10.95 -32.36
N GLU A 226 -17.40 -9.89 -32.01
CA GLU A 226 -16.16 -9.47 -32.67
C GLU A 226 -14.94 -10.34 -32.28
N LYS A 227 -15.15 -11.36 -31.44
CA LYS A 227 -14.10 -12.27 -30.95
C LYS A 227 -12.93 -11.56 -30.25
N ILE A 228 -13.20 -10.44 -29.60
CA ILE A 228 -12.22 -9.71 -28.78
C ILE A 228 -12.24 -10.33 -27.39
N PRO A 229 -11.17 -11.00 -26.96
CA PRO A 229 -11.16 -11.67 -25.68
C PRO A 229 -11.10 -10.66 -24.53
N LEU A 230 -12.03 -10.76 -23.58
CA LEU A 230 -12.02 -10.04 -22.32
C LEU A 230 -12.03 -11.04 -21.17
N THR A 231 -11.42 -10.64 -20.06
CA THR A 231 -11.48 -11.37 -18.78
C THR A 231 -12.15 -10.55 -17.70
N VAL A 232 -12.06 -9.23 -17.78
CA VAL A 232 -12.62 -8.31 -16.79
C VAL A 232 -13.44 -7.21 -17.46
N ALA A 233 -14.64 -7.02 -16.94
CA ALA A 233 -15.54 -5.93 -17.27
C ALA A 233 -15.55 -4.92 -16.10
N THR A 234 -14.90 -3.78 -16.26
CA THR A 234 -14.89 -2.71 -15.25
C THR A 234 -16.03 -1.76 -15.52
N VAL A 235 -16.89 -1.57 -14.51
CA VAL A 235 -17.90 -0.50 -14.54
C VAL A 235 -17.32 0.69 -13.79
N ASP A 236 -17.03 1.75 -14.56
CA ASP A 236 -16.39 2.96 -14.04
C ASP A 236 -17.45 3.94 -13.51
N MET A 237 -17.09 4.69 -12.50
CA MET A 237 -17.77 5.81 -11.87
C MET A 237 -19.31 5.70 -11.70
N ASP A 238 -20.08 5.85 -12.74
CA ASP A 238 -21.53 6.07 -12.67
C ASP A 238 -22.36 4.84 -12.23
N TRP A 239 -21.71 3.70 -11.94
CA TRP A 239 -22.39 2.56 -11.32
C TRP A 239 -22.94 2.93 -9.92
N HIS A 240 -22.30 3.89 -9.25
CA HIS A 240 -22.75 4.49 -8.00
C HIS A 240 -23.31 5.90 -8.24
N TRP A 241 -23.93 6.48 -7.21
CA TRP A 241 -24.49 7.82 -7.30
C TRP A 241 -23.40 8.88 -7.48
N VAL A 242 -23.42 9.60 -8.60
CA VAL A 242 -22.51 10.71 -8.91
C VAL A 242 -23.22 12.04 -8.71
N LYS A 243 -24.43 12.22 -9.27
CA LYS A 243 -25.21 13.46 -9.18
C LYS A 243 -26.06 13.51 -7.91
N VAL A 244 -25.38 13.49 -6.76
CA VAL A 244 -26.08 13.27 -5.48
C VAL A 244 -26.91 14.46 -5.01
N THR A 245 -26.53 15.69 -5.33
CA THR A 245 -27.31 16.87 -4.98
C THR A 245 -28.60 16.96 -5.78
N GLU A 246 -28.59 16.52 -7.03
CA GLU A 246 -29.79 16.42 -7.86
C GLU A 246 -30.76 15.34 -7.32
N LYS A 247 -30.21 14.21 -6.83
CA LYS A 247 -31.00 13.06 -6.37
C LYS A 247 -31.49 13.19 -4.92
N PHE A 248 -30.61 13.65 -4.02
CA PHE A 248 -30.78 13.60 -2.57
C PHE A 248 -30.80 15.01 -1.91
N GLY A 249 -30.68 16.08 -2.70
CA GLY A 249 -30.65 17.46 -2.24
C GLY A 249 -29.31 17.92 -1.68
N GLU A 250 -29.23 19.20 -1.30
CA GLU A 250 -28.00 19.87 -0.84
C GLU A 250 -27.36 19.22 0.41
N SER A 251 -28.16 18.55 1.24
CA SER A 251 -27.65 17.83 2.42
C SER A 251 -26.72 16.65 2.07
N ALA A 252 -26.82 16.15 0.84
CA ALA A 252 -25.94 15.08 0.32
C ALA A 252 -24.59 15.60 -0.18
N LYS A 253 -24.37 16.91 -0.18
CA LYS A 253 -23.12 17.52 -0.65
C LYS A 253 -21.92 17.08 0.20
N ASN A 254 -20.79 16.85 -0.47
CA ASN A 254 -19.57 16.48 0.23
C ASN A 254 -19.05 17.65 1.10
N LYS A 255 -18.92 17.42 2.40
CA LYS A 255 -18.45 18.41 3.37
C LYS A 255 -16.92 18.45 3.52
N PHE A 256 -16.21 17.42 3.06
CA PHE A 256 -14.75 17.25 3.25
C PHE A 256 -13.93 17.53 2.00
N ARG A 257 -14.45 18.36 1.13
CA ARG A 257 -13.84 18.65 -0.15
C ARG A 257 -12.54 19.41 -0.05
N PRO A 258 -11.48 19.06 -0.82
CA PRO A 258 -10.35 19.95 -1.07
C PRO A 258 -10.82 21.19 -1.83
N LYS A 259 -10.42 22.38 -1.38
CA LYS A 259 -10.92 23.67 -1.90
C LYS A 259 -10.73 23.90 -3.42
N ASN A 260 -9.87 23.14 -4.07
CA ASN A 260 -9.42 23.38 -5.44
C ASN A 260 -10.02 22.42 -6.51
N ILE A 261 -10.94 21.54 -6.16
CA ILE A 261 -11.53 20.60 -7.12
C ILE A 261 -12.98 20.98 -7.35
N SER A 262 -13.22 21.90 -8.33
CA SER A 262 -14.56 22.50 -8.54
C SER A 262 -15.63 21.54 -9.04
N GLU A 263 -15.26 20.48 -9.74
CA GLU A 263 -16.20 19.57 -10.42
C GLU A 263 -16.43 18.23 -9.71
N LEU A 264 -15.59 17.88 -8.72
CA LEU A 264 -15.71 16.64 -7.96
C LEU A 264 -16.75 16.71 -6.83
N ASN A 265 -17.79 17.48 -7.02
CA ASN A 265 -18.73 17.80 -5.94
C ASN A 265 -19.71 16.72 -5.62
N GLN A 266 -19.74 15.69 -6.41
CA GLN A 266 -20.96 14.95 -6.37
C GLN A 266 -20.74 13.56 -5.78
N GLY A 267 -20.97 12.57 -5.83
CA GLY A 267 -21.06 11.34 -5.16
C GLY A 267 -19.92 10.34 -5.34
N TRP A 268 -18.72 10.78 -5.43
CA TRP A 268 -17.60 9.87 -5.68
C TRP A 268 -17.20 9.08 -4.44
N THR A 269 -18.03 8.16 -4.02
CA THR A 269 -17.78 7.28 -2.89
C THR A 269 -17.84 5.81 -3.28
N GLY A 270 -18.97 5.31 -3.76
CA GLY A 270 -19.13 3.96 -4.28
C GLY A 270 -19.58 2.93 -3.26
N TYR A 271 -20.55 3.29 -2.42
CA TYR A 271 -21.14 2.38 -1.44
C TYR A 271 -22.62 2.09 -1.69
N SER A 272 -23.13 2.47 -2.86
CA SER A 272 -24.53 2.22 -3.29
C SER A 272 -24.63 2.15 -4.80
N TRP A 273 -25.42 1.24 -5.31
CA TRP A 273 -25.72 1.20 -6.73
C TRP A 273 -26.61 2.36 -7.18
N ASN A 274 -26.27 2.94 -8.32
CA ASN A 274 -27.13 3.89 -9.01
C ASN A 274 -28.25 3.15 -9.73
N THR A 275 -29.38 2.99 -9.06
CA THR A 275 -30.54 2.24 -9.58
C THR A 275 -31.26 2.95 -10.72
N ASP A 276 -30.96 4.22 -11.02
CA ASP A 276 -31.46 4.89 -12.23
C ASP A 276 -30.76 4.38 -13.50
N LEU A 277 -29.49 3.98 -13.39
CA LEU A 277 -28.69 3.41 -14.48
C LEU A 277 -28.67 1.87 -14.45
N PHE A 278 -28.65 1.29 -13.26
CA PHE A 278 -28.60 -0.16 -13.04
C PHE A 278 -29.78 -0.61 -12.18
N PRO A 279 -31.01 -0.61 -12.73
CA PRO A 279 -32.22 -0.91 -11.95
C PRO A 279 -32.25 -2.34 -11.41
N ASP A 280 -31.65 -3.28 -12.09
CA ASP A 280 -31.45 -4.66 -11.63
C ASP A 280 -29.98 -5.04 -11.74
N TYR A 281 -29.15 -4.42 -10.87
CA TYR A 281 -27.70 -4.69 -10.85
C TYR A 281 -27.38 -6.14 -10.50
N LYS A 282 -28.26 -6.87 -9.81
CA LYS A 282 -28.04 -8.27 -9.48
C LYS A 282 -28.11 -9.15 -10.72
N ASP A 283 -29.16 -8.99 -11.53
CA ASP A 283 -29.27 -9.67 -12.82
C ASP A 283 -28.15 -9.25 -13.78
N PHE A 284 -27.80 -7.96 -13.79
CA PHE A 284 -26.67 -7.46 -14.56
C PHE A 284 -25.35 -8.18 -14.23
N LEU A 285 -24.99 -8.26 -12.95
CA LEU A 285 -23.79 -8.97 -12.50
C LEU A 285 -23.85 -10.46 -12.84
N HIS A 286 -25.03 -11.08 -12.69
CA HIS A 286 -25.23 -12.47 -13.05
C HIS A 286 -25.02 -12.71 -14.57
N LYS A 287 -25.52 -11.81 -15.41
CA LYS A 287 -25.30 -11.89 -16.87
C LYS A 287 -23.83 -11.75 -17.23
N LEU A 288 -23.09 -10.81 -16.64
CA LEU A 288 -21.63 -10.70 -16.84
C LEU A 288 -20.89 -11.98 -16.40
N LYS A 289 -21.28 -12.54 -15.27
CA LYS A 289 -20.72 -13.83 -14.79
C LYS A 289 -20.99 -14.98 -15.78
N ASN A 290 -22.19 -15.05 -16.36
CA ASN A 290 -22.54 -16.05 -17.39
C ASN A 290 -21.71 -15.87 -18.67
N MET A 291 -21.35 -14.65 -19.02
CA MET A 291 -20.39 -14.35 -20.08
C MET A 291 -18.93 -14.69 -19.70
N LYS A 292 -18.70 -15.23 -18.49
CA LYS A 292 -17.38 -15.57 -17.92
C LYS A 292 -16.47 -14.34 -17.75
N LEU A 293 -17.07 -13.18 -17.52
CA LEU A 293 -16.37 -11.94 -17.18
C LEU A 293 -16.34 -11.75 -15.67
N HIS A 294 -15.17 -11.40 -15.14
CA HIS A 294 -15.06 -10.87 -13.78
C HIS A 294 -15.43 -9.40 -13.80
N THR A 295 -16.20 -8.96 -12.83
CA THR A 295 -16.61 -7.55 -12.74
C THR A 295 -15.80 -6.83 -11.67
N THR A 296 -15.33 -5.63 -12.00
CA THR A 296 -14.70 -4.70 -11.06
C THR A 296 -15.43 -3.37 -11.10
N LEU A 297 -15.44 -2.69 -9.97
CA LEU A 297 -16.11 -1.41 -9.79
C LEU A 297 -15.09 -0.36 -9.36
N ASN A 298 -15.15 0.82 -9.95
CA ASN A 298 -14.31 1.93 -9.52
C ASN A 298 -14.93 2.62 -8.30
N VAL A 299 -14.16 2.81 -7.24
CA VAL A 299 -14.60 3.43 -5.99
C VAL A 299 -13.63 4.52 -5.53
N HIS A 300 -14.14 5.52 -4.81
CA HIS A 300 -13.34 6.64 -4.28
C HIS A 300 -13.50 6.75 -2.76
N PRO A 301 -12.94 5.81 -1.98
CA PRO A 301 -13.14 5.75 -0.54
C PRO A 301 -12.63 6.99 0.20
N SER A 302 -11.69 7.75 -0.37
CA SER A 302 -11.17 9.00 0.21
C SER A 302 -12.23 10.09 0.38
N MET A 303 -13.36 9.99 -0.32
CA MET A 303 -14.50 10.93 -0.18
C MET A 303 -15.41 10.59 1.02
N GLY A 304 -15.12 9.53 1.76
CA GLY A 304 -15.88 9.09 2.91
C GLY A 304 -17.20 8.44 2.56
N VAL A 305 -18.06 8.22 3.56
CA VAL A 305 -19.39 7.61 3.38
C VAL A 305 -20.47 8.62 3.77
N ARG A 306 -21.50 8.74 2.96
CA ARG A 306 -22.59 9.71 3.16
C ARG A 306 -23.88 9.03 3.53
N TRP A 307 -24.74 9.78 4.20
CA TRP A 307 -25.99 9.29 4.83
C TRP A 307 -26.97 8.60 3.87
N PHE A 308 -26.91 8.88 2.58
CA PHE A 308 -27.79 8.28 1.55
C PHE A 308 -27.26 6.95 1.02
N GLU A 309 -26.06 6.54 1.41
CA GLU A 309 -25.45 5.32 0.92
C GLU A 309 -25.92 4.10 1.71
N ASP A 310 -26.10 2.97 1.01
CA ASP A 310 -26.63 1.72 1.59
C ASP A 310 -25.79 1.25 2.78
N ALA A 311 -24.47 1.40 2.70
CA ALA A 311 -23.56 1.00 3.76
C ALA A 311 -23.44 2.02 4.91
N TYR A 312 -24.07 3.20 4.83
CA TYR A 312 -23.87 4.29 5.79
C TYR A 312 -24.19 3.90 7.22
N LYS A 313 -25.36 3.26 7.43
CA LYS A 313 -25.80 2.89 8.76
C LYS A 313 -24.80 1.99 9.46
N ASP A 314 -24.35 0.93 8.78
CA ASP A 314 -23.41 -0.04 9.33
C ASP A 314 -22.06 0.61 9.67
N PHE A 315 -21.57 1.50 8.79
CA PHE A 315 -20.36 2.28 9.05
C PHE A 315 -20.52 3.23 10.25
N ALA A 316 -21.64 3.94 10.36
CA ALA A 316 -21.88 4.85 11.46
C ALA A 316 -21.94 4.10 12.80
N GLU A 317 -22.68 3.01 12.87
CA GLU A 317 -22.80 2.17 14.06
C GLU A 317 -21.44 1.56 14.46
N TYR A 318 -20.67 1.07 13.51
CA TYR A 318 -19.32 0.54 13.76
C TYR A 318 -18.37 1.59 14.38
N LEU A 319 -18.50 2.84 13.94
CA LEU A 319 -17.70 3.97 14.45
C LEU A 319 -18.27 4.59 15.74
N GLY A 320 -19.38 4.07 16.28
CA GLY A 320 -20.05 4.64 17.46
C GLY A 320 -20.73 5.99 17.19
N MET A 321 -21.06 6.27 15.93
CA MET A 321 -21.78 7.48 15.51
C MET A 321 -23.29 7.20 15.51
N ASP A 322 -24.09 8.23 15.76
CA ASP A 322 -25.56 8.15 15.63
C ASP A 322 -25.98 8.32 14.17
N PRO A 323 -26.46 7.27 13.48
CA PRO A 323 -26.83 7.37 12.07
C PRO A 323 -27.99 8.33 11.78
N SER A 324 -28.84 8.64 12.79
CA SER A 324 -29.95 9.58 12.63
C SER A 324 -29.50 11.01 12.38
N LYS A 325 -28.29 11.38 12.80
CA LYS A 325 -27.71 12.70 12.60
C LYS A 325 -27.26 12.98 11.19
N LYS A 326 -27.18 11.93 10.35
CA LYS A 326 -26.77 12.05 8.94
C LYS A 326 -25.43 12.78 8.75
N GLU A 327 -24.51 12.61 9.68
CA GLU A 327 -23.17 13.17 9.58
C GLU A 327 -22.34 12.40 8.54
N GLN A 328 -21.64 13.13 7.68
CA GLN A 328 -20.74 12.48 6.72
C GLN A 328 -19.59 11.81 7.47
N ILE A 329 -19.44 10.51 7.24
CA ILE A 329 -18.31 9.76 7.77
C ILE A 329 -17.06 10.15 6.97
N LYS A 330 -16.11 10.80 7.65
CA LYS A 330 -14.81 11.06 7.06
C LYS A 330 -14.05 9.76 7.03
N TYR A 331 -13.66 9.31 5.85
CA TYR A 331 -12.73 8.20 5.76
C TYR A 331 -11.43 8.65 6.42
N LEU A 332 -11.14 8.08 7.58
CA LEU A 332 -9.87 8.28 8.22
C LEU A 332 -8.81 7.65 7.34
N LEU A 333 -8.02 8.50 6.71
CA LEU A 333 -6.96 8.18 5.78
C LEU A 333 -5.94 7.22 6.40
N PHE A 334 -6.26 5.93 6.36
CA PHE A 334 -5.27 4.89 6.52
C PHE A 334 -4.81 4.28 5.20
N VAL A 335 -5.37 4.75 4.11
CA VAL A 335 -4.83 4.48 2.78
C VAL A 335 -4.21 5.77 2.26
N SER A 336 -3.14 6.21 2.92
CA SER A 336 -2.26 7.16 2.26
C SER A 336 -1.70 6.44 1.03
N GLN A 337 -2.28 6.73 -0.11
CA GLN A 337 -1.63 6.63 -1.41
C GLN A 337 -1.29 5.23 -1.95
N THR A 338 -1.85 4.17 -1.46
CA THR A 338 -1.83 2.90 -2.18
C THR A 338 -3.22 2.69 -2.76
N VAL A 339 -3.36 2.92 -4.05
CA VAL A 339 -4.54 2.48 -4.81
C VAL A 339 -4.47 0.95 -4.82
N PHE A 340 -5.00 0.32 -3.79
CA PHE A 340 -5.44 -1.04 -3.91
C PHE A 340 -6.79 -0.99 -4.62
N CYS A 341 -6.80 -1.42 -5.88
CA CYS A 341 -8.02 -1.96 -6.45
C CYS A 341 -8.42 -3.16 -5.59
N PHE A 342 -9.19 -2.91 -4.54
CA PHE A 342 -9.94 -3.98 -3.91
C PHE A 342 -11.03 -4.37 -4.89
N SER A 343 -10.81 -5.45 -5.61
CA SER A 343 -11.92 -6.20 -6.14
C SER A 343 -12.65 -6.76 -4.93
N PHE A 344 -13.66 -6.04 -4.45
CA PHE A 344 -14.62 -6.59 -3.53
C PHE A 344 -15.37 -7.69 -4.27
N SER A 345 -14.92 -8.92 -4.18
CA SER A 345 -15.77 -10.08 -4.38
C SER A 345 -16.70 -10.20 -3.17
N LEU A 346 -17.49 -9.16 -2.90
CA LEU A 346 -18.53 -9.15 -1.84
C LEU A 346 -19.69 -10.09 -2.17
N TRP A 347 -19.59 -10.93 -3.22
CA TRP A 347 -20.75 -11.64 -3.76
C TRP A 347 -20.55 -13.13 -4.05
N ASP A 348 -19.52 -13.77 -3.48
CA ASP A 348 -19.43 -15.24 -3.53
C ASP A 348 -20.24 -15.96 -2.45
N THR A 349 -21.10 -15.26 -1.71
CA THR A 349 -21.99 -15.86 -0.71
C THR A 349 -23.46 -15.61 -1.00
N VAL A 350 -23.91 -15.82 -2.23
CA VAL A 350 -25.31 -16.15 -2.52
C VAL A 350 -25.32 -17.38 -3.41
N SER A 351 -25.28 -18.53 -2.74
CA SER A 351 -25.71 -19.82 -3.29
C SER A 351 -27.20 -19.84 -3.47
#